data_195190316d1b5e0b6c3068ca3a7a4d6a
#
_entry.id   195190316d1b5e0b6c3068ca3a7a4d6a
#
_cell.length_a   1.000
_cell.length_b   1.000
_cell.length_c   1.000
_cell.angle_alpha   90.00
_cell.angle_beta   90.00
_cell.angle_gamma   90.00
#
_symmetry.space_group_name_H-M   'P 1'
#
loop_
_entity.id
_entity.type
_entity.pdbx_description
1 polymer ?
#
loop_
_entity_poly.entity_id
_entity_poly.type
_entity_poly.pdbx_seq_one_letter_code
_entity_poly.pdbx_strand_id
1 'polypeptide(L)'
;TFNDVDISKVTPDIKNLNLGGKLNGELKYKQDNLIYEPSTNLTIDSLNVNNIELGDLKLEVSGDESFKKFNVNAAISNQGEETFFTTGIVEMINNKVILNLDAGFQNFNIKPIGGFLTGILDNVRGFASGRANIVGPYDNPEVDGVLYLNNAGLKVPYLNVD
;
A
#
# COMPACT_ATOMS: atom_id res chain seq x y z
N THR A 1 -4.95 19.51 -8.32
CA THR A 1 -5.73 18.41 -8.91
C THR A 1 -4.86 17.66 -9.90
N PHE A 2 -4.98 16.34 -9.90
CA PHE A 2 -4.38 15.42 -10.87
C PHE A 2 -5.47 14.92 -11.79
N ASN A 3 -5.18 14.78 -13.07
CA ASN A 3 -6.12 14.26 -14.05
C ASN A 3 -5.38 13.39 -15.06
N ASP A 4 -5.70 12.10 -15.07
CA ASP A 4 -5.14 11.08 -15.98
C ASP A 4 -3.60 11.05 -16.03
N VAL A 5 -2.94 11.25 -14.87
CA VAL A 5 -1.50 11.26 -14.80
C VAL A 5 -0.96 9.82 -14.79
N ASP A 6 -0.11 9.50 -15.76
CA ASP A 6 0.54 8.20 -15.85
C ASP A 6 1.60 8.07 -14.74
N ILE A 7 1.32 7.22 -13.74
CA ILE A 7 2.20 7.09 -12.57
C ILE A 7 3.57 6.50 -12.91
N SER A 8 3.68 5.72 -13.99
CA SER A 8 4.96 5.16 -14.42
C SER A 8 6.00 6.23 -14.80
N LYS A 9 5.52 7.46 -15.10
CA LYS A 9 6.37 8.58 -15.52
C LYS A 9 6.74 9.53 -14.37
N VAL A 10 6.06 9.42 -13.23
CA VAL A 10 6.22 10.34 -12.10
C VAL A 10 6.72 9.66 -10.83
N THR A 11 6.65 8.34 -10.75
CA THR A 11 7.22 7.59 -9.63
C THR A 11 8.75 7.54 -9.73
N PRO A 12 9.46 7.73 -8.60
CA PRO A 12 10.91 7.57 -8.60
C PRO A 12 11.29 6.12 -8.94
N ASP A 13 12.49 5.97 -9.48
CA ASP A 13 13.03 4.65 -9.80
C ASP A 13 13.35 3.88 -8.51
N ILE A 14 12.44 3.00 -8.11
CA ILE A 14 12.57 2.17 -6.92
C ILE A 14 12.97 0.76 -7.39
N LYS A 15 14.09 0.28 -6.87
CA LYS A 15 14.63 -1.04 -7.20
C LYS A 15 13.56 -2.11 -6.98
N ASN A 16 13.33 -2.93 -8.02
CA ASN A 16 12.34 -4.02 -8.04
C ASN A 16 10.87 -3.60 -7.92
N LEU A 17 10.55 -2.32 -8.13
CA LEU A 17 9.19 -1.82 -8.13
C LEU A 17 8.89 -1.04 -9.40
N ASN A 18 7.99 -1.56 -10.21
CA ASN A 18 7.43 -0.88 -11.38
C ASN A 18 5.95 -0.63 -11.13
N LEU A 19 5.55 0.63 -11.12
CA LEU A 19 4.17 1.05 -10.94
C LEU A 19 3.58 1.56 -12.23
N GLY A 20 2.34 1.17 -12.53
CA GLY A 20 1.55 1.67 -13.65
C GLY A 20 0.12 1.94 -13.25
N GLY A 21 -0.57 2.74 -14.05
CA GLY A 21 -1.95 3.16 -13.82
C GLY A 21 -2.13 4.65 -14.05
N LYS A 22 -3.37 5.11 -13.95
CA LYS A 22 -3.79 6.50 -14.17
C LYS A 22 -4.22 7.14 -12.87
N LEU A 23 -3.43 8.12 -12.41
CA LEU A 23 -3.69 8.87 -11.19
C LEU A 23 -4.66 10.01 -11.45
N ASN A 24 -5.73 10.02 -10.68
CA ASN A 24 -6.70 11.08 -10.59
C ASN A 24 -6.87 11.55 -9.15
N GLY A 25 -7.38 12.77 -8.95
CA GLY A 25 -7.74 13.28 -7.63
C GLY A 25 -7.14 14.63 -7.30
N GLU A 26 -7.09 14.92 -6.01
CA GLU A 26 -6.72 16.25 -5.53
C GLU A 26 -5.94 16.18 -4.22
N LEU A 27 -5.00 17.10 -4.09
CA LEU A 27 -4.38 17.46 -2.83
C LEU A 27 -5.01 18.78 -2.38
N LYS A 28 -5.58 18.79 -1.20
CA LYS A 28 -6.15 19.96 -0.54
C LYS A 28 -5.28 20.38 0.63
N TYR A 29 -5.27 21.68 0.83
CA TYR A 29 -4.59 22.30 1.95
C TYR A 29 -5.56 23.34 2.52
N LYS A 30 -6.18 22.98 3.63
CA LYS A 30 -7.12 23.86 4.30
C LYS A 30 -6.39 24.69 5.36
N GLN A 31 -6.60 25.99 5.35
CA GLN A 31 -6.15 26.88 6.41
C GLN A 31 -7.41 27.45 7.12
N ASP A 32 -7.48 27.22 8.43
CA ASP A 32 -8.49 27.82 9.28
C ASP A 32 -7.82 28.36 10.55
N ASN A 33 -7.91 29.69 10.78
CA ASN A 33 -7.32 30.37 11.94
C ASN A 33 -5.85 29.99 12.25
N LEU A 34 -5.00 29.90 11.25
CA LEU A 34 -3.59 29.47 11.32
C LEU A 34 -3.38 27.97 11.57
N ILE A 35 -4.42 27.17 11.57
CA ILE A 35 -4.36 25.72 11.56
C ILE A 35 -4.34 25.24 10.09
N TYR A 36 -3.41 24.37 9.76
CA TYR A 36 -3.20 23.86 8.41
C TYR A 36 -3.39 22.35 8.39
N GLU A 37 -4.38 21.89 7.65
CA GLU A 37 -4.71 20.45 7.54
C GLU A 37 -4.55 19.98 6.09
N PRO A 38 -3.52 19.21 5.80
CA PRO A 38 -3.39 18.59 4.49
C PRO A 38 -4.36 17.42 4.36
N SER A 39 -4.98 17.30 3.20
CA SER A 39 -5.79 16.14 2.86
C SER A 39 -5.68 15.81 1.38
N THR A 40 -5.82 14.54 1.04
CA THR A 40 -5.82 14.09 -0.34
C THR A 40 -6.82 12.95 -0.54
N ASN A 41 -7.48 13.01 -1.70
CA ASN A 41 -8.29 11.91 -2.23
C ASN A 41 -7.74 11.58 -3.61
N LEU A 42 -7.17 10.41 -3.74
CA LEU A 42 -6.58 9.94 -4.98
C LEU A 42 -7.23 8.63 -5.42
N THR A 43 -7.33 8.46 -6.72
CA THR A 43 -7.60 7.16 -7.33
C THR A 43 -6.49 6.84 -8.31
N ILE A 44 -6.17 5.56 -8.44
CA ILE A 44 -5.31 5.05 -9.51
C ILE A 44 -6.12 4.00 -10.25
N ASP A 45 -6.56 4.34 -11.45
CA ASP A 45 -7.27 3.42 -12.30
C ASP A 45 -6.30 2.41 -12.90
N SER A 46 -6.67 1.13 -12.89
CA SER A 46 -5.85 0.01 -13.38
C SER A 46 -4.44 -0.02 -12.77
N LEU A 47 -4.37 0.07 -11.43
CA LEU A 47 -3.10 -0.03 -10.72
C LEU A 47 -2.38 -1.32 -11.12
N ASN A 48 -1.18 -1.16 -11.60
CA ASN A 48 -0.30 -2.24 -12.01
C ASN A 48 1.00 -2.19 -11.18
N VAL A 49 1.36 -3.32 -10.60
CA VAL A 49 2.59 -3.46 -9.82
C VAL A 49 3.39 -4.62 -10.41
N ASN A 50 4.59 -4.31 -10.90
CA ASN A 50 5.49 -5.29 -11.53
C ASN A 50 4.81 -6.08 -12.68
N ASN A 51 4.07 -5.37 -13.55
CA ASN A 51 3.28 -5.93 -14.66
C ASN A 51 2.12 -6.84 -14.25
N ILE A 52 1.65 -6.71 -13.00
CA ILE A 52 0.48 -7.43 -12.49
C ILE A 52 -0.57 -6.40 -12.14
N GLU A 53 -1.70 -6.45 -12.84
CA GLU A 53 -2.85 -5.61 -12.55
C GLU A 53 -3.51 -6.03 -11.24
N LEU A 54 -3.68 -5.07 -10.34
CA LEU A 54 -4.33 -5.25 -9.04
C LEU A 54 -5.76 -4.72 -9.03
N GLY A 55 -6.12 -3.86 -9.99
CA GLY A 55 -7.41 -3.19 -10.06
C GLY A 55 -7.33 -1.70 -9.75
N ASP A 56 -8.40 -1.11 -9.27
CA ASP A 56 -8.48 0.32 -8.99
C ASP A 56 -8.16 0.61 -7.52
N LEU A 57 -7.19 1.49 -7.28
CA LEU A 57 -6.84 1.96 -5.94
C LEU A 57 -7.60 3.24 -5.62
N LYS A 58 -8.20 3.29 -4.43
CA LYS A 58 -8.64 4.53 -3.77
C LYS A 58 -7.75 4.79 -2.58
N LEU A 59 -7.31 6.04 -2.40
CA LEU A 59 -6.46 6.47 -1.30
C LEU A 59 -6.96 7.79 -0.73
N GLU A 60 -7.29 7.79 0.55
CA GLU A 60 -7.63 8.96 1.33
C GLU A 60 -6.60 9.15 2.43
N VAL A 61 -6.04 10.35 2.52
CA VAL A 61 -5.10 10.71 3.57
C VAL A 61 -5.51 12.05 4.16
N SER A 62 -5.53 12.15 5.47
CA SER A 62 -5.71 13.41 6.18
C SER A 62 -4.61 13.58 7.23
N GLY A 63 -3.94 14.71 7.20
CA GLY A 63 -2.88 15.06 8.14
C GLY A 63 -3.37 16.04 9.20
N ASP A 64 -2.68 16.09 10.34
CA ASP A 64 -2.85 17.11 11.34
C ASP A 64 -1.99 18.38 11.05
N GLU A 65 -2.15 19.40 11.86
CA GLU A 65 -1.41 20.67 11.76
C GLU A 65 0.12 20.53 11.90
N SER A 66 0.60 19.44 12.50
CA SER A 66 2.03 19.20 12.69
C SER A 66 2.70 18.65 11.44
N PHE A 67 1.93 18.17 10.47
CA PHE A 67 2.41 17.41 9.30
C PHE A 67 3.24 16.16 9.67
N LYS A 68 2.99 15.61 10.85
CA LYS A 68 3.71 14.43 11.35
C LYS A 68 2.81 13.23 11.53
N LYS A 69 1.50 13.45 11.62
CA LYS A 69 0.52 12.39 11.83
C LYS A 69 -0.51 12.41 10.71
N PHE A 70 -0.71 11.28 10.08
CA PHE A 70 -1.60 11.11 8.96
C PHE A 70 -2.53 9.93 9.21
N ASN A 71 -3.84 10.16 9.08
CA ASN A 71 -4.80 9.07 8.94
C ASN A 71 -4.80 8.63 7.49
N VAL A 72 -4.70 7.34 7.27
CA VAL A 72 -4.64 6.71 5.95
C VAL A 72 -5.80 5.74 5.82
N ASN A 73 -6.49 5.80 4.68
CA ASN A 73 -7.49 4.84 4.28
C ASN A 73 -7.26 4.51 2.81
N ALA A 74 -7.01 3.24 2.50
CA ALA A 74 -6.79 2.81 1.12
C ALA A 74 -7.52 1.51 0.84
N ALA A 75 -8.03 1.36 -0.39
CA ALA A 75 -8.69 0.15 -0.85
C ALA A 75 -8.34 -0.13 -2.31
N ILE A 76 -8.16 -1.40 -2.64
CA ILE A 76 -8.00 -1.88 -4.01
C ILE A 76 -9.20 -2.73 -4.35
N SER A 77 -9.86 -2.39 -5.47
CA SER A 77 -10.99 -3.16 -6.01
C SER A 77 -10.65 -3.71 -7.38
N ASN A 78 -10.91 -5.00 -7.58
CA ASN A 78 -10.75 -5.66 -8.86
C ASN A 78 -12.09 -6.21 -9.33
N GLN A 79 -12.52 -5.84 -10.53
CA GLN A 79 -13.82 -6.22 -11.11
C GLN A 79 -15.02 -5.91 -10.18
N GLY A 80 -14.91 -4.81 -9.42
CA GLY A 80 -15.97 -4.36 -8.50
C GLY A 80 -15.95 -5.00 -7.11
N GLU A 81 -15.04 -5.94 -6.84
CA GLU A 81 -14.84 -6.53 -5.52
C GLU A 81 -13.61 -5.93 -4.84
N GLU A 82 -13.75 -5.54 -3.57
CA GLU A 82 -12.63 -5.07 -2.76
C GLU A 82 -11.73 -6.25 -2.39
N THR A 83 -10.51 -6.24 -2.92
CA THR A 83 -9.52 -7.31 -2.70
C THR A 83 -8.51 -6.99 -1.61
N PHE A 84 -8.31 -5.70 -1.35
CA PHE A 84 -7.42 -5.20 -0.30
C PHE A 84 -7.98 -3.92 0.30
N PHE A 85 -7.84 -3.75 1.60
CA PHE A 85 -8.02 -2.46 2.26
C PHE A 85 -7.01 -2.29 3.38
N THR A 86 -6.70 -1.06 3.71
CA THR A 86 -5.95 -0.71 4.92
C THR A 86 -6.45 0.61 5.49
N THR A 87 -6.46 0.68 6.81
CA THR A 87 -6.79 1.89 7.55
C THR A 87 -5.87 2.03 8.74
N GLY A 88 -5.59 3.24 9.16
CA GLY A 88 -4.80 3.48 10.35
C GLY A 88 -4.02 4.78 10.30
N ILE A 89 -2.89 4.80 10.98
CA ILE A 89 -2.08 5.99 11.21
C ILE A 89 -0.67 5.76 10.73
N VAL A 90 -0.13 6.79 10.05
CA VAL A 90 1.29 6.92 9.72
C VAL A 90 1.82 8.15 10.42
N GLU A 91 2.83 7.98 11.25
CA GLU A 91 3.41 9.07 12.05
C GLU A 91 4.91 9.24 11.78
N MET A 92 5.38 10.49 11.82
CA MET A 92 6.82 10.79 11.78
C MET A 92 7.32 11.10 13.20
N ILE A 93 8.05 10.17 13.80
CA ILE A 93 8.63 10.29 15.13
C ILE A 93 10.15 10.22 15.02
N ASN A 94 10.85 11.26 15.46
CA ASN A 94 12.34 11.33 15.42
C ASN A 94 12.91 11.01 14.03
N ASN A 95 12.34 11.60 12.98
CA ASN A 95 12.70 11.37 11.57
C ASN A 95 12.51 9.92 11.09
N LYS A 96 11.76 9.10 11.80
CA LYS A 96 11.36 7.76 11.37
C LYS A 96 9.86 7.74 11.08
N VAL A 97 9.50 7.06 10.02
CA VAL A 97 8.08 6.78 9.71
C VAL A 97 7.65 5.57 10.52
N ILE A 98 6.63 5.75 11.33
CA ILE A 98 6.03 4.71 12.17
C ILE A 98 4.65 4.40 11.63
N LEU A 99 4.37 3.12 11.45
CA LEU A 99 3.11 2.59 10.98
C LEU A 99 2.28 2.07 12.16
N ASN A 100 0.98 2.26 12.06
CA ASN A 100 -0.03 1.58 12.86
C ASN A 100 -1.25 1.38 11.96
N LEU A 101 -1.27 0.27 11.23
CA LEU A 101 -2.21 0.00 10.15
C LEU A 101 -2.89 -1.35 10.37
N ASP A 102 -4.21 -1.37 10.16
CA ASP A 102 -4.98 -2.58 9.97
C ASP A 102 -5.17 -2.83 8.48
N ALA A 103 -4.84 -4.03 8.02
CA ALA A 103 -4.98 -4.43 6.64
C ALA A 103 -5.90 -5.66 6.51
N GLY A 104 -6.77 -5.63 5.51
CA GLY A 104 -7.63 -6.75 5.14
C GLY A 104 -7.37 -7.18 3.70
N PHE A 105 -7.48 -8.47 3.47
CA PHE A 105 -7.26 -9.12 2.19
C PHE A 105 -8.44 -10.03 1.86
N GLN A 106 -8.93 -9.95 0.65
CA GLN A 106 -9.98 -10.82 0.11
C GLN A 106 -9.55 -11.31 -1.26
N ASN A 107 -9.10 -12.56 -1.32
CA ASN A 107 -8.57 -13.15 -2.55
C ASN A 107 -7.56 -12.24 -3.29
N PHE A 108 -6.73 -11.56 -2.51
CA PHE A 108 -5.75 -10.60 -3.02
C PHE A 108 -4.56 -11.31 -3.64
N ASN A 109 -4.17 -10.93 -4.84
CA ASN A 109 -3.00 -11.48 -5.52
C ASN A 109 -1.71 -11.01 -4.83
N ILE A 110 -1.00 -11.94 -4.16
CA ILE A 110 0.22 -11.63 -3.41
C ILE A 110 1.50 -11.61 -4.25
N LYS A 111 1.44 -12.00 -5.51
CA LYS A 111 2.63 -12.06 -6.37
C LYS A 111 3.39 -10.72 -6.45
N PRO A 112 2.74 -9.55 -6.53
CA PRO A 112 3.44 -8.25 -6.54
C PRO A 112 4.25 -7.98 -5.28
N ILE A 113 3.82 -8.51 -4.13
CA ILE A 113 4.51 -8.33 -2.84
C ILE A 113 5.89 -9.00 -2.85
N GLY A 114 6.07 -10.07 -3.62
CA GLY A 114 7.35 -10.77 -3.74
C GLY A 114 8.52 -9.87 -4.16
N GLY A 115 8.25 -8.81 -4.92
CA GLY A 115 9.27 -7.83 -5.30
C GLY A 115 9.88 -7.08 -4.11
N PHE A 116 9.09 -6.85 -3.05
CA PHE A 116 9.53 -6.19 -1.83
C PHE A 116 10.26 -7.13 -0.86
N LEU A 117 10.04 -8.43 -0.99
CA LEU A 117 10.57 -9.46 -0.10
C LEU A 117 11.78 -10.21 -0.69
N THR A 118 12.34 -9.70 -1.78
CA THR A 118 13.49 -10.32 -2.48
C THR A 118 14.66 -10.54 -1.50
N GLY A 119 15.12 -11.79 -1.42
CA GLY A 119 16.18 -12.21 -0.49
C GLY A 119 15.66 -12.75 0.85
N ILE A 120 14.39 -12.50 1.20
CA ILE A 120 13.70 -13.12 2.35
C ILE A 120 12.78 -14.22 1.85
N LEU A 121 11.95 -13.89 0.84
CA LEU A 121 11.05 -14.82 0.16
C LEU A 121 11.21 -14.66 -1.35
N ASP A 122 11.38 -15.76 -2.04
CA ASP A 122 11.41 -15.80 -3.48
C ASP A 122 10.17 -16.51 -4.03
N ASN A 123 9.88 -16.28 -5.30
CA ASN A 123 8.83 -16.99 -6.04
C ASN A 123 7.43 -16.91 -5.39
N VAL A 124 7.14 -15.77 -4.74
CA VAL A 124 5.84 -15.52 -4.11
C VAL A 124 4.75 -15.55 -5.18
N ARG A 125 3.71 -16.36 -4.96
CA ARG A 125 2.56 -16.51 -5.86
C ARG A 125 1.31 -16.96 -5.11
N GLY A 126 0.15 -16.73 -5.72
CA GLY A 126 -1.15 -17.13 -5.20
C GLY A 126 -1.95 -15.97 -4.63
N PHE A 127 -2.94 -16.32 -3.83
CA PHE A 127 -3.90 -15.36 -3.28
C PHE A 127 -3.96 -15.48 -1.77
N ALA A 128 -4.23 -14.35 -1.10
CA ALA A 128 -4.41 -14.28 0.35
C ALA A 128 -5.78 -13.72 0.71
N SER A 129 -6.36 -14.25 1.78
CA SER A 129 -7.54 -13.70 2.44
C SER A 129 -7.31 -13.68 3.94
N GLY A 130 -7.79 -12.64 4.63
CA GLY A 130 -7.63 -12.51 6.07
C GLY A 130 -7.33 -11.09 6.52
N ARG A 131 -6.72 -10.95 7.67
CA ARG A 131 -6.37 -9.65 8.25
C ARG A 131 -4.99 -9.68 8.87
N ALA A 132 -4.30 -8.53 8.83
CA ALA A 132 -3.04 -8.31 9.49
C ALA A 132 -3.00 -6.92 10.11
N ASN A 133 -2.34 -6.81 11.25
CA ASN A 133 -1.97 -5.55 11.88
C ASN A 133 -0.47 -5.30 11.61
N ILE A 134 -0.12 -4.08 11.21
CA ILE A 134 1.23 -3.70 10.81
C ILE A 134 1.65 -2.53 11.69
N VAL A 135 2.60 -2.75 12.58
CA VAL A 135 3.00 -1.77 13.59
C VAL A 135 4.51 -1.59 13.62
N GLY A 136 4.95 -0.37 13.84
CA GLY A 136 6.37 -0.06 14.02
C GLY A 136 7.02 0.67 12.86
N PRO A 137 8.36 0.75 12.81
CA PRO A 137 9.08 1.45 11.75
C PRO A 137 8.79 0.85 10.36
N TYR A 138 8.59 1.70 9.36
CA TYR A 138 8.24 1.26 7.99
C TYR A 138 9.31 0.36 7.35
N ASP A 139 10.56 0.50 7.76
CA ASP A 139 11.72 -0.26 7.27
C ASP A 139 11.92 -1.60 7.98
N ASN A 140 11.22 -1.81 9.10
CA ASN A 140 11.20 -3.08 9.84
C ASN A 140 9.91 -3.20 10.68
N PRO A 141 8.72 -3.28 10.08
CA PRO A 141 7.48 -3.38 10.80
C PRO A 141 7.27 -4.76 11.42
N GLU A 142 6.58 -4.78 12.55
CA GLU A 142 5.99 -5.99 13.10
C GLU A 142 4.65 -6.25 12.41
N VAL A 143 4.44 -7.49 11.97
CA VAL A 143 3.20 -7.91 11.32
C VAL A 143 2.59 -9.05 12.11
N ASP A 144 1.39 -8.84 12.63
CA ASP A 144 0.60 -9.85 13.33
C ASP A 144 -0.75 -10.05 12.63
N GLY A 145 -1.18 -11.30 12.48
CA GLY A 145 -2.43 -11.56 11.80
C GLY A 145 -2.63 -13.00 11.38
N VAL A 146 -3.74 -13.23 10.69
CA VAL A 146 -4.09 -14.54 10.12
C VAL A 146 -4.41 -14.38 8.64
N LEU A 147 -3.62 -15.03 7.82
CA LEU A 147 -3.82 -15.09 6.37
C LEU A 147 -4.08 -16.53 5.92
N TYR A 148 -5.16 -16.72 5.21
CA TYR A 148 -5.48 -17.96 4.50
C TYR A 148 -4.95 -17.84 3.08
N LEU A 149 -4.09 -18.76 2.70
CA LEU A 149 -3.44 -18.76 1.38
C LEU A 149 -4.12 -19.76 0.46
N ASN A 150 -4.43 -19.35 -0.76
CA ASN A 150 -5.03 -20.17 -1.79
C ASN A 150 -4.14 -20.22 -3.04
N ASN A 151 -3.86 -21.42 -3.54
CA ASN A 151 -2.95 -21.66 -4.68
C ASN A 151 -1.62 -20.93 -4.50
N ALA A 152 -1.17 -20.80 -3.25
CA ALA A 152 -0.01 -20.03 -2.91
C ALA A 152 1.25 -20.90 -2.89
N GLY A 153 2.37 -20.26 -3.19
CA GLY A 153 3.68 -20.83 -3.05
C GLY A 153 4.70 -19.72 -2.82
N LEU A 154 5.72 -20.06 -2.09
CA LEU A 154 6.86 -19.19 -1.85
C LEU A 154 8.10 -20.07 -1.67
N LYS A 155 9.25 -19.53 -1.98
CA LYS A 155 10.53 -20.15 -1.69
C LYS A 155 11.23 -19.38 -0.57
N VAL A 156 11.67 -20.10 0.44
CA VAL A 156 12.50 -19.55 1.52
C VAL A 156 13.94 -19.93 1.20
N PRO A 157 14.79 -19.00 0.72
CA PRO A 157 16.15 -19.31 0.26
C PRO A 157 17.00 -19.99 1.33
N TYR A 158 16.86 -19.57 2.59
CA TYR A 158 17.60 -20.13 3.72
C TYR A 158 17.26 -21.60 4.04
N LEU A 159 16.03 -22.02 3.75
CA LEU A 159 15.57 -23.38 4.06
C LEU A 159 15.63 -24.30 2.87
N ASN A 160 15.90 -23.76 1.68
CA ASN A 160 15.89 -24.49 0.39
C ASN A 160 14.62 -25.34 0.18
N VAL A 161 13.48 -24.83 0.64
CA VAL A 161 12.13 -25.41 0.48
C VAL A 161 11.27 -24.50 -0.39
N ASP A 162 10.43 -25.12 -1.21
CA ASP A 162 9.43 -24.47 -2.08
C ASP A 162 8.03 -24.76 -1.58
#